data_c7cc068ce14825dbf366762f92a7bfdc
#
_entry.id   c7cc068ce14825dbf366762f92a7bfdc
#
_cell.length_a   1.000
_cell.length_b   1.000
_cell.length_c   1.000
_cell.angle_alpha   90.00
_cell.angle_beta   90.00
_cell.angle_gamma   90.00
#
_symmetry.space_group_name_H-M   'P 1'
#
loop_
_entity.id
_entity.type
_entity.pdbx_description
1 polymer ?
#
loop_
_entity_poly.entity_id
_entity_poly.type
_entity_poly.pdbx_seq_one_letter_code
_entity_poly.pdbx_strand_id
1 'polypeptide(L)'
;MITAVNAAEPASVSVFAPAKLNLFLHVLGRRPDGYHDLESLFVFLDVGDHLHFEPADSAAADLVLEPDPGIPREQNLIWRALERVRTVEPRLPQPRIRVEKALPLQAGLGGGSADAAAVVLWV
;
A
#
# COMPACT_ATOMS: atom_id res chain seq x y z
N MET A 1 -24.78 -33.40 14.33
CA MET A 1 -23.52 -33.05 15.01
C MET A 1 -22.89 -31.94 14.22
N ILE A 2 -23.00 -30.71 14.68
CA ILE A 2 -22.38 -29.55 14.01
C ILE A 2 -20.93 -29.53 14.46
N THR A 3 -20.03 -29.91 13.56
CA THR A 3 -18.59 -29.75 13.77
C THR A 3 -18.32 -28.25 13.80
N ALA A 4 -17.81 -27.73 14.90
CA ALA A 4 -17.35 -26.36 14.98
C ALA A 4 -16.35 -26.14 13.84
N VAL A 5 -16.71 -25.27 12.90
CA VAL A 5 -15.76 -24.75 11.92
C VAL A 5 -14.73 -24.00 12.75
N ASN A 6 -13.55 -24.57 12.85
CA ASN A 6 -12.41 -23.94 13.45
C ASN A 6 -12.26 -22.60 12.70
N ALA A 7 -12.45 -21.48 13.40
CA ALA A 7 -12.19 -20.18 12.83
C ALA A 7 -10.71 -20.22 12.44
N ALA A 8 -10.45 -20.31 11.13
CA ALA A 8 -9.10 -20.28 10.62
C ALA A 8 -8.44 -19.02 11.17
N GLU A 9 -7.28 -19.17 11.79
CA GLU A 9 -6.47 -18.01 12.15
C GLU A 9 -6.36 -17.12 10.92
N PRO A 10 -6.47 -15.79 11.07
CA PRO A 10 -6.41 -14.90 9.93
C PRO A 10 -5.09 -15.16 9.19
N ALA A 11 -5.22 -15.64 7.96
CA ALA A 11 -4.09 -16.02 7.14
C ALA A 11 -3.26 -14.78 6.81
N SER A 12 -1.94 -14.92 6.81
CA SER A 12 -1.06 -13.88 6.26
C SER A 12 -1.34 -13.70 4.76
N VAL A 13 -1.36 -12.47 4.31
CA VAL A 13 -1.61 -12.11 2.91
C VAL A 13 -0.39 -11.35 2.38
N SER A 14 0.06 -11.74 1.19
CA SER A 14 1.14 -11.02 0.49
C SER A 14 0.60 -10.35 -0.75
N VAL A 15 0.94 -9.07 -0.93
CA VAL A 15 0.54 -8.26 -2.08
C VAL A 15 1.79 -7.75 -2.78
N PHE A 16 1.87 -7.95 -4.09
CA PHE A 16 2.91 -7.36 -4.92
C PHE A 16 2.47 -5.97 -5.40
N ALA A 17 3.27 -4.97 -5.13
CA ALA A 17 3.07 -3.57 -5.53
C ALA A 17 4.04 -3.21 -6.66
N PRO A 18 3.63 -3.33 -7.93
CA PRO A 18 4.53 -3.15 -9.07
C PRO A 18 4.91 -1.68 -9.27
N ALA A 19 6.12 -1.47 -9.79
CA ALA A 19 6.50 -0.19 -10.37
C ALA A 19 5.65 0.10 -11.61
N LYS A 20 5.51 1.38 -11.94
CA LYS A 20 4.91 1.83 -13.20
C LYS A 20 5.89 2.68 -13.98
N LEU A 21 5.79 2.63 -15.30
CA LEU A 21 6.51 3.50 -16.21
C LEU A 21 5.51 4.23 -17.08
N ASN A 22 5.58 5.56 -17.13
CA ASN A 22 4.82 6.35 -18.10
C ASN A 22 5.52 6.25 -19.45
N LEU A 23 4.83 5.74 -20.46
CA LEU A 23 5.32 5.75 -21.83
C LEU A 23 5.20 7.15 -22.44
N PHE A 24 4.17 7.87 -22.07
CA PHE A 24 4.07 9.32 -22.25
C PHE A 24 3.22 9.94 -21.13
N LEU A 25 3.37 11.24 -20.93
CA LEU A 25 2.57 12.05 -20.02
C LEU A 25 2.38 13.43 -20.63
N HIS A 26 1.15 13.77 -20.96
CA HIS A 26 0.76 15.08 -21.47
C HIS A 26 -0.02 15.84 -20.40
N VAL A 27 0.41 17.07 -20.12
CA VAL A 27 -0.35 18.01 -19.31
C VAL A 27 -1.30 18.77 -20.24
N LEU A 28 -2.59 18.54 -20.12
CA LEU A 28 -3.61 19.13 -21.01
C LEU A 28 -4.04 20.52 -20.58
N GLY A 29 -3.97 20.82 -19.29
CA GLY A 29 -4.35 22.11 -18.75
C GLY A 29 -4.38 22.14 -17.24
N ARG A 30 -4.44 23.35 -16.68
CA ARG A 30 -4.59 23.56 -15.24
C ARG A 30 -6.06 23.71 -14.89
N ARG A 31 -6.52 22.96 -13.90
CA ARG A 31 -7.89 23.04 -13.37
C ARG A 31 -8.02 24.19 -12.37
N PRO A 32 -9.26 24.71 -12.15
CA PRO A 32 -9.51 25.72 -11.13
C PRO A 32 -9.10 25.32 -9.70
N ASP A 33 -9.09 24.00 -9.38
CA ASP A 33 -8.67 23.46 -8.09
C ASP A 33 -7.13 23.39 -7.91
N GLY A 34 -6.36 23.85 -8.90
CA GLY A 34 -4.90 23.87 -8.91
C GLY A 34 -4.25 22.59 -9.44
N TYR A 35 -5.01 21.53 -9.65
CA TYR A 35 -4.55 20.32 -10.31
C TYR A 35 -4.51 20.48 -11.83
N HIS A 36 -3.86 19.53 -12.50
CA HIS A 36 -3.76 19.50 -13.96
C HIS A 36 -4.50 18.29 -14.51
N ASP A 37 -5.17 18.49 -15.64
CA ASP A 37 -5.66 17.40 -16.45
C ASP A 37 -4.50 16.74 -17.17
N LEU A 38 -4.43 15.43 -17.13
CA LEU A 38 -3.33 14.65 -17.68
C LEU A 38 -3.87 13.62 -18.67
N GLU A 39 -3.09 13.37 -19.71
CA GLU A 39 -3.24 12.22 -20.59
C GLU A 39 -1.95 11.41 -20.51
N SER A 40 -2.08 10.13 -20.20
CA SER A 40 -0.92 9.27 -19.99
C SER A 40 -1.21 7.84 -20.40
N LEU A 41 -0.20 7.18 -20.91
CA LEU A 41 -0.16 5.73 -21.04
C LEU A 41 0.98 5.21 -20.17
N PHE A 42 0.66 4.30 -19.27
CA PHE A 42 1.68 3.68 -18.43
C PHE A 42 1.55 2.16 -18.43
N VAL A 43 2.65 1.51 -18.11
CA VAL A 43 2.75 0.05 -17.96
C VAL A 43 3.22 -0.27 -16.56
N PHE A 44 2.75 -1.40 -16.03
CA PHE A 44 3.31 -1.99 -14.83
C PHE A 44 4.51 -2.84 -15.19
N LEU A 45 5.51 -2.80 -14.32
CA LEU A 45 6.72 -3.59 -14.46
C LEU A 45 6.65 -4.84 -13.58
N ASP A 46 7.49 -5.81 -13.87
CA ASP A 46 7.67 -7.03 -13.06
C ASP A 46 8.63 -6.83 -11.87
N VAL A 47 8.99 -5.59 -11.59
CA VAL A 47 9.73 -5.17 -10.41
C VAL A 47 8.84 -4.29 -9.53
N GLY A 48 8.89 -4.50 -8.24
CA GLY A 48 8.05 -3.78 -7.28
C GLY A 48 8.34 -4.18 -5.85
N ASP A 49 7.59 -3.60 -4.95
CA ASP A 49 7.67 -3.90 -3.53
C ASP A 49 6.76 -5.08 -3.17
N HIS A 50 7.11 -5.81 -2.12
CA HIS A 50 6.26 -6.86 -1.56
C HIS A 50 5.78 -6.45 -0.17
N LEU A 51 4.47 -6.43 0.03
CA LEU A 51 3.86 -6.16 1.32
C LEU A 51 3.27 -7.45 1.89
N HIS A 52 3.66 -7.77 3.11
CA HIS A 52 3.15 -8.90 3.87
C HIS A 52 2.30 -8.39 5.02
N PHE A 53 1.03 -8.75 5.00
CA PHE A 53 0.06 -8.42 6.04
C PHE A 53 -0.12 -9.63 6.92
N GLU A 54 0.20 -9.49 8.19
CA GLU A 54 0.10 -10.53 9.20
C GLU A 54 -0.82 -10.05 10.32
N PRO A 55 -1.54 -10.95 11.00
CA PRO A 55 -2.24 -10.58 12.21
C PRO A 55 -1.25 -10.03 13.24
N ALA A 56 -1.59 -8.91 13.87
CA ALA A 56 -0.75 -8.39 14.94
C ALA A 56 -1.07 -9.14 16.25
N ASP A 57 -0.03 -9.57 16.95
CA ASP A 57 -0.13 -10.15 18.28
C ASP A 57 -0.47 -9.08 19.36
N SER A 58 -0.46 -7.83 18.97
CA SER A 58 -0.72 -6.68 19.83
C SER A 58 -1.97 -5.92 19.39
N ALA A 59 -2.52 -5.11 20.29
CA ALA A 59 -3.68 -4.27 20.02
C ALA A 59 -3.38 -3.10 19.05
N ALA A 60 -2.14 -2.95 18.58
CA ALA A 60 -1.71 -1.87 17.68
C ALA A 60 -1.14 -2.44 16.38
N ALA A 61 -1.46 -1.75 15.28
CA ALA A 61 -0.82 -2.01 14.00
C ALA A 61 0.68 -1.68 14.06
N ASP A 62 1.45 -2.37 13.25
CA ASP A 62 2.88 -2.16 13.10
C ASP A 62 3.28 -2.09 11.63
N LEU A 63 4.32 -1.30 11.33
CA LEU A 63 4.84 -1.12 9.98
C LEU A 63 6.37 -1.20 10.01
N VAL A 64 6.90 -2.17 9.30
CA VAL A 64 8.34 -2.39 9.15
C VAL A 64 8.71 -2.36 7.67
N LEU A 65 9.65 -1.50 7.30
CA LEU A 65 10.17 -1.42 5.94
C LEU A 65 11.62 -1.92 5.90
N GLU A 66 11.92 -2.71 4.89
CA GLU A 66 13.24 -3.28 4.67
C GLU A 66 13.71 -3.02 3.23
N PRO A 67 14.75 -2.19 3.01
CA PRO A 67 15.45 -1.36 4.00
C PRO A 67 14.59 -0.21 4.53
N ASP A 68 14.88 0.22 5.76
CA ASP A 68 14.19 1.37 6.36
C ASP A 68 14.58 2.66 5.65
N PRO A 69 13.62 3.41 5.07
CA PRO A 69 13.89 4.64 4.36
C PRO A 69 14.13 5.86 5.29
N GLY A 70 14.02 5.69 6.61
CA GLY A 70 14.15 6.79 7.57
C GLY A 70 13.00 7.80 7.54
N ILE A 71 11.86 7.44 6.99
CA ILE A 71 10.67 8.30 6.94
C ILE A 71 9.84 8.05 8.21
N PRO A 72 9.42 9.10 8.94
CA PRO A 72 8.50 8.93 10.05
C PRO A 72 7.24 8.18 9.61
N ARG A 73 6.78 7.25 10.43
CA ARG A 73 5.63 6.38 10.12
C ARG A 73 4.40 7.18 9.67
N GLU A 74 4.12 8.28 10.33
CA GLU A 74 2.97 9.14 10.07
C GLU A 74 3.03 9.84 8.71
N GLN A 75 4.23 9.94 8.12
CA GLN A 75 4.45 10.49 6.78
C GLN A 75 4.46 9.41 5.70
N ASN A 76 4.52 8.14 6.09
CA ASN A 76 4.53 7.03 5.14
C ASN A 76 3.12 6.83 4.54
N LEU A 77 3.05 6.69 3.22
CA LEU A 77 1.77 6.53 2.52
C LEU A 77 1.06 5.23 2.88
N ILE A 78 1.78 4.15 3.19
CA ILE A 78 1.20 2.88 3.66
C ILE A 78 0.44 3.12 4.97
N TRP A 79 1.08 3.78 5.93
CA TRP A 79 0.47 4.07 7.21
C TRP A 79 -0.76 4.98 7.07
N ARG A 80 -0.63 6.04 6.28
CA ARG A 80 -1.74 6.96 6.01
C ARG A 80 -2.92 6.27 5.32
N ALA A 81 -2.63 5.35 4.39
CA ALA A 81 -3.67 4.53 3.75
C ALA A 81 -4.37 3.64 4.78
N LEU A 82 -3.63 2.97 5.65
CA LEU A 82 -4.19 2.14 6.71
C LEU A 82 -5.09 2.96 7.65
N GLU A 83 -4.63 4.11 8.12
CA GLU A 83 -5.43 5.00 8.96
C GLU A 83 -6.72 5.43 8.25
N ARG A 84 -6.63 5.77 6.96
CA ARG A 84 -7.79 6.18 6.18
C ARG A 84 -8.79 5.05 5.99
N VAL A 85 -8.34 3.87 5.65
CA VAL A 85 -9.21 2.68 5.50
C VAL A 85 -9.93 2.38 6.82
N ARG A 86 -9.26 2.50 7.95
CA ARG A 86 -9.86 2.26 9.27
C ARG A 86 -10.92 3.28 9.66
N THR A 87 -10.92 4.46 9.08
CA THR A 87 -12.03 5.41 9.29
C THR A 87 -13.32 4.94 8.62
N VAL A 88 -13.19 4.11 7.57
CA VAL A 88 -14.33 3.55 6.81
C VAL A 88 -14.74 2.19 7.38
N GLU A 89 -13.78 1.37 7.77
CA GLU A 89 -14.01 0.05 8.37
C GLU A 89 -13.30 -0.05 9.74
N PRO A 90 -13.94 0.44 10.82
CA PRO A 90 -13.34 0.45 12.16
C PRO A 90 -13.08 -0.94 12.76
N ARG A 91 -13.74 -1.97 12.21
CA ARG A 91 -13.59 -3.37 12.67
C ARG A 91 -12.42 -4.09 12.04
N LEU A 92 -11.70 -3.42 11.13
CA LEU A 92 -10.54 -3.99 10.50
C LEU A 92 -9.51 -4.42 11.57
N PRO A 93 -9.00 -5.66 11.53
CA PRO A 93 -7.98 -6.09 12.46
C PRO A 93 -6.72 -5.23 12.32
N GLN A 94 -5.96 -5.15 13.39
CA GLN A 94 -4.67 -4.47 13.38
C GLN A 94 -3.63 -5.36 12.70
N PRO A 95 -3.06 -4.95 11.56
CA PRO A 95 -2.05 -5.75 10.91
C PRO A 95 -0.66 -5.41 11.42
N ARG A 96 0.25 -6.38 11.33
CA ARG A 96 1.66 -6.12 11.16
C ARG A 96 1.94 -6.10 9.66
N ILE A 97 2.46 -4.99 9.15
CA ILE A 97 2.79 -4.83 7.73
C ILE A 97 4.32 -4.84 7.61
N ARG A 98 4.86 -5.85 6.94
CA ARG A 98 6.27 -5.91 6.58
C ARG A 98 6.39 -5.64 5.09
N VAL A 99 7.25 -4.71 4.72
CA VAL A 99 7.44 -4.27 3.34
C VAL A 99 8.87 -4.54 2.89
N GLU A 100 9.02 -5.37 1.88
CA GLU A 100 10.28 -5.57 1.18
C GLU A 100 10.36 -4.54 0.06
N LYS A 101 11.16 -3.49 0.29
CA LYS A 101 11.33 -2.37 -0.64
C LYS A 101 12.34 -2.71 -1.72
N ALA A 102 11.87 -2.84 -2.95
CA ALA A 102 12.73 -2.97 -4.14
C ALA A 102 12.85 -1.67 -4.93
N LEU A 103 11.86 -0.76 -4.77
CA LEU A 103 11.83 0.50 -5.51
C LEU A 103 12.41 1.64 -4.67
N PRO A 104 13.30 2.47 -5.26
CA PRO A 104 13.83 3.64 -4.57
C PRO A 104 12.74 4.68 -4.35
N LEU A 105 12.89 5.46 -3.28
CA LEU A 105 11.98 6.57 -2.99
C LEU A 105 12.08 7.65 -4.05
N GLN A 106 10.95 8.26 -4.39
CA GLN A 106 10.85 9.42 -5.30
C GLN A 106 11.51 9.21 -6.68
N ALA A 107 11.57 7.96 -7.13
CA ALA A 107 12.18 7.64 -8.43
C ALA A 107 11.24 7.82 -9.64
N GLY A 108 10.02 8.32 -9.43
CA GLY A 108 9.02 8.46 -10.49
C GLY A 108 8.38 7.13 -10.93
N LEU A 109 8.62 6.05 -10.20
CA LEU A 109 8.13 4.69 -10.49
C LEU A 109 6.80 4.37 -9.78
N GLY A 110 6.24 5.31 -9.04
CA GLY A 110 4.96 5.15 -8.35
C GLY A 110 4.98 4.18 -7.17
N GLY A 111 6.16 3.86 -6.62
CA GLY A 111 6.33 2.86 -5.56
C GLY A 111 5.50 3.16 -4.32
N GLY A 112 5.57 4.35 -3.77
CA GLY A 112 4.81 4.74 -2.59
C GLY A 112 3.29 4.68 -2.80
N SER A 113 2.81 5.07 -3.97
CA SER A 113 1.40 5.00 -4.32
C SER A 113 0.93 3.55 -4.52
N ALA A 114 1.76 2.71 -5.13
CA ALA A 114 1.47 1.29 -5.30
C ALA A 114 1.42 0.57 -3.94
N ASP A 115 2.34 0.88 -3.05
CA ASP A 115 2.34 0.35 -1.68
C ASP A 115 1.07 0.75 -0.91
N ALA A 116 0.65 2.01 -1.02
CA ALA A 116 -0.59 2.48 -0.41
C ALA A 116 -1.83 1.79 -1.01
N ALA A 117 -1.84 1.56 -2.33
CA ALA A 117 -2.91 0.82 -3.00
C ALA A 117 -2.97 -0.64 -2.53
N ALA A 118 -1.84 -1.26 -2.22
CA ALA A 118 -1.79 -2.62 -1.68
C ALA A 118 -2.55 -2.75 -0.34
N VAL A 119 -2.53 -1.71 0.48
CA VAL A 119 -3.32 -1.66 1.73
C VAL A 119 -4.81 -1.73 1.42
N VAL A 120 -5.27 -1.01 0.40
CA VAL A 120 -6.69 -1.02 0.00
C VAL A 120 -7.11 -2.37 -0.58
N LEU A 121 -6.19 -3.06 -1.27
CA LEU A 121 -6.45 -4.41 -1.80
C LEU A 121 -6.49 -5.49 -0.72
N TRP A 122 -5.81 -5.28 0.40
CA TRP A 122 -5.79 -6.21 1.51
C TRP A 122 -7.12 -6.23 2.28
N VAL A 123 -7.85 -5.13 2.31
CA VAL A 123 -9.16 -4.98 2.98
C VAL A 123 -10.28 -5.65 2.20
#